data_2e9b4eb365ecd48cf80105068a43ef9b
#
_entry.id   2e9b4eb365ecd48cf80105068a43ef9b
#
_cell.length_a   1.000
_cell.length_b   1.000
_cell.length_c   1.000
_cell.angle_alpha   90.00
_cell.angle_beta   90.00
_cell.angle_gamma   90.00
#
_symmetry.space_group_name_H-M   'P 1'
#
loop_
_entity.id
_entity.type
_entity.pdbx_description
1 polymer ?
#
loop_
_entity_poly.entity_id
_entity_poly.type
_entity_poly.pdbx_seq_one_letter_code
_entity_poly.pdbx_strand_id
1 'polypeptide(L)'
;MILVTFALPAEGEPFVRRLRRRVRNGSTLRGELHGQPVGVVYVGIGLKQRGILEHYLEKWKPRLVICSGFAGSLRPSVRPGDFLMARNLSTVEFAQPYFNHADAVGELLNVPEVASAAAKAELAVSGSFLAIDMESAGVSRICAGQGVPILVARMVSDAVDQEIPGLILGRTLRHPSELVDVARFVVRMLSLRRRLAQRLSKLIRQFAGNHPQPRG
;
A
#
# COMPACT_ATOMS: atom_id res chain seq x y z
N MET A 1 -6.72 -10.73 14.46
CA MET A 1 -6.97 -9.45 13.77
C MET A 1 -6.00 -9.30 12.62
N ILE A 2 -6.41 -8.66 11.51
CA ILE A 2 -5.55 -8.23 10.40
C ILE A 2 -5.28 -6.74 10.61
N LEU A 3 -4.02 -6.31 10.47
CA LEU A 3 -3.65 -4.90 10.46
C LEU A 3 -3.36 -4.44 9.03
N VAL A 4 -4.00 -3.36 8.59
CA VAL A 4 -3.72 -2.75 7.28
C VAL A 4 -3.04 -1.41 7.50
N THR A 5 -1.90 -1.18 6.85
CA THR A 5 -1.21 0.11 6.91
C THR A 5 -1.36 0.88 5.60
N PHE A 6 -1.46 2.20 5.70
CA PHE A 6 -1.39 3.15 4.60
C PHE A 6 -0.46 4.30 4.98
N ALA A 7 0.15 4.96 4.01
CA ALA A 7 0.93 6.16 4.29
C ALA A 7 0.00 7.29 4.78
N LEU A 8 -1.10 7.56 4.09
CA LEU A 8 -2.00 8.67 4.36
C LEU A 8 -3.47 8.23 4.54
N PRO A 9 -4.26 8.96 5.37
CA PRO A 9 -5.70 8.73 5.49
C PRO A 9 -6.44 8.76 4.16
N ALA A 10 -6.04 9.66 3.25
CA ALA A 10 -6.65 9.80 1.93
C ALA A 10 -6.55 8.51 1.09
N GLU A 11 -5.49 7.72 1.23
CA GLU A 11 -5.31 6.44 0.53
C GLU A 11 -6.26 5.37 1.07
N GLY A 12 -6.36 5.29 2.39
CA GLY A 12 -7.13 4.25 3.09
C GLY A 12 -8.62 4.53 3.21
N GLU A 13 -9.09 5.76 2.97
CA GLU A 13 -10.49 6.14 3.20
C GLU A 13 -11.52 5.25 2.48
N PRO A 14 -11.39 4.91 1.18
CA PRO A 14 -12.35 4.03 0.53
C PRO A 14 -12.36 2.61 1.10
N PHE A 15 -11.23 2.14 1.64
CA PHE A 15 -11.13 0.86 2.35
C PHE A 15 -11.81 0.94 3.72
N VAL A 16 -11.53 1.99 4.50
CA VAL A 16 -12.14 2.23 5.81
C VAL A 16 -13.67 2.30 5.71
N ARG A 17 -14.21 2.91 4.65
CA ARG A 17 -15.67 2.98 4.42
C ARG A 17 -16.33 1.60 4.27
N ARG A 18 -15.59 0.54 3.94
CA ARG A 18 -16.08 -0.83 3.83
C ARG A 18 -16.14 -1.59 5.16
N LEU A 19 -15.45 -1.09 6.18
CA LEU A 19 -15.47 -1.70 7.50
C LEU A 19 -16.83 -1.48 8.18
N ARG A 20 -17.31 -2.49 8.87
CA ARG A 20 -18.48 -2.41 9.79
C ARG A 20 -17.99 -2.16 11.22
N ARG A 21 -18.90 -1.70 12.10
CA ARG A 21 -18.64 -1.51 13.55
C ARG A 21 -17.34 -0.70 13.80
N ARG A 22 -17.20 0.40 13.07
CA ARG A 22 -15.99 1.22 13.10
C ARG A 22 -15.85 1.98 14.41
N VAL A 23 -14.68 1.87 15.02
CA VAL A 23 -14.26 2.69 16.17
C VAL A 23 -12.95 3.38 15.79
N ARG A 24 -12.94 4.71 15.85
CA ARG A 24 -11.75 5.52 15.61
C ARG A 24 -11.13 5.92 16.95
N ASN A 25 -9.80 5.86 17.04
CA ASN A 25 -9.02 6.38 18.15
C ASN A 25 -7.80 7.11 17.60
N GLY A 26 -7.88 8.46 17.54
CA GLY A 26 -6.83 9.28 16.94
C GLY A 26 -6.55 8.91 15.47
N SER A 27 -5.30 8.57 15.18
CA SER A 27 -4.81 8.17 13.85
C SER A 27 -5.08 6.71 13.49
N THR A 28 -5.76 5.95 14.34
CA THR A 28 -6.06 4.54 14.12
C THR A 28 -7.55 4.26 14.07
N LEU A 29 -7.90 3.16 13.43
CA LEU A 29 -9.28 2.74 13.29
C LEU A 29 -9.37 1.22 13.41
N ARG A 30 -10.40 0.74 14.09
CA ARG A 30 -10.75 -0.69 14.16
C ARG A 30 -12.14 -0.89 13.57
N GLY A 31 -12.36 -2.04 12.99
CA GLY A 31 -13.66 -2.44 12.47
C GLY A 31 -13.67 -3.91 12.08
N GLU A 32 -14.65 -4.30 11.31
CA GLU A 32 -14.86 -5.67 10.86
C GLU A 32 -15.08 -5.71 9.35
N LEU A 33 -14.44 -6.65 8.66
CA LEU A 33 -14.61 -6.89 7.23
C LEU A 33 -14.67 -8.41 6.96
N HIS A 34 -15.73 -8.87 6.34
CA HIS A 34 -15.98 -10.30 6.07
C HIS A 34 -15.84 -11.19 7.32
N GLY A 35 -16.35 -10.72 8.48
CA GLY A 35 -16.24 -11.43 9.75
C GLY A 35 -14.84 -11.40 10.39
N GLN A 36 -13.88 -10.68 9.80
CA GLN A 36 -12.53 -10.54 10.34
C GLN A 36 -12.36 -9.20 11.07
N PRO A 37 -11.83 -9.20 12.30
CA PRO A 37 -11.40 -7.97 12.94
C PRO A 37 -10.25 -7.35 12.15
N VAL A 38 -10.40 -6.08 11.77
CA VAL A 38 -9.42 -5.31 10.99
C VAL A 38 -9.04 -4.04 11.75
N GLY A 39 -7.74 -3.81 11.90
CA GLY A 39 -7.16 -2.53 12.33
C GLY A 39 -6.60 -1.77 11.13
N VAL A 40 -6.65 -0.45 11.18
CA VAL A 40 -6.01 0.43 10.19
C VAL A 40 -5.09 1.40 10.93
N VAL A 41 -3.85 1.51 10.45
CA VAL A 41 -2.83 2.44 10.99
C VAL A 41 -2.25 3.25 9.83
N TYR A 42 -2.10 4.54 10.04
CA TYR A 42 -1.44 5.45 9.09
C TYR A 42 -0.01 5.70 9.55
N VAL A 43 0.96 5.28 8.71
CA VAL A 43 2.39 5.31 9.06
C VAL A 43 3.12 6.58 8.64
N GLY A 44 2.43 7.48 7.91
CA GLY A 44 3.04 8.69 7.33
C GLY A 44 3.91 8.38 6.11
N ILE A 45 4.07 9.38 5.24
CA ILE A 45 4.95 9.29 4.07
C ILE A 45 6.39 9.05 4.55
N GLY A 46 7.09 8.09 3.93
CA GLY A 46 8.45 7.71 4.33
C GLY A 46 8.54 7.19 5.76
N LEU A 47 7.43 6.62 6.27
CA LEU A 47 7.36 6.03 7.62
C LEU A 47 7.61 7.03 8.76
N LYS A 48 7.24 8.30 8.58
CA LYS A 48 7.43 9.37 9.59
C LYS A 48 6.72 9.08 10.93
N GLN A 49 5.73 8.20 10.94
CA GLN A 49 4.96 7.80 12.13
C GLN A 49 5.22 6.32 12.52
N ARG A 50 6.46 5.84 12.35
CA ARG A 50 6.85 4.45 12.65
C ARG A 50 6.45 3.99 14.06
N GLY A 51 6.61 4.82 15.07
CA GLY A 51 6.28 4.51 16.45
C GLY A 51 4.81 4.16 16.68
N ILE A 52 3.89 4.69 15.84
CA ILE A 52 2.47 4.31 15.86
C ILE A 52 2.34 2.85 15.42
N LEU A 53 3.03 2.43 14.36
CA LEU A 53 2.99 1.06 13.90
C LEU A 53 3.55 0.11 14.97
N GLU A 54 4.73 0.40 15.52
CA GLU A 54 5.37 -0.40 16.58
C GLU A 54 4.44 -0.59 17.78
N HIS A 55 3.86 0.52 18.28
CA HIS A 55 2.91 0.49 19.39
C HIS A 55 1.69 -0.41 19.11
N TYR A 56 1.09 -0.32 17.92
CA TYR A 56 -0.12 -1.09 17.62
C TYR A 56 0.16 -2.54 17.24
N LEU A 57 1.35 -2.89 16.76
CA LEU A 57 1.78 -4.28 16.64
C LEU A 57 1.84 -4.95 18.02
N GLU A 58 2.46 -4.30 19.00
CA GLU A 58 2.54 -4.81 20.38
C GLU A 58 1.16 -4.91 21.04
N LYS A 59 0.36 -3.85 20.92
CA LYS A 59 -0.95 -3.73 21.56
C LYS A 59 -2.00 -4.66 20.97
N TRP A 60 -2.05 -4.78 19.64
CA TRP A 60 -3.10 -5.52 18.95
C TRP A 60 -2.69 -6.94 18.57
N LYS A 61 -1.40 -7.24 18.55
CA LYS A 61 -0.82 -8.54 18.19
C LYS A 61 -1.50 -9.12 16.94
N PRO A 62 -1.44 -8.41 15.80
CA PRO A 62 -2.11 -8.87 14.60
C PRO A 62 -1.47 -10.15 14.10
N ARG A 63 -2.28 -11.05 13.54
CA ARG A 63 -1.80 -12.28 12.90
C ARG A 63 -1.28 -12.07 11.48
N LEU A 64 -1.53 -10.90 10.91
CA LEU A 64 -1.07 -10.47 9.60
C LEU A 64 -1.04 -8.95 9.53
N VAL A 65 0.00 -8.40 8.95
CA VAL A 65 0.04 -7.02 8.46
C VAL A 65 -0.10 -7.02 6.94
N ILE A 66 -1.00 -6.19 6.40
CA ILE A 66 -1.06 -5.88 4.98
C ILE A 66 -0.51 -4.47 4.82
N CYS A 67 0.71 -4.33 4.33
CA CYS A 67 1.29 -3.05 3.97
C CYS A 67 0.75 -2.61 2.62
N SER A 68 -0.10 -1.58 2.61
CA SER A 68 -0.82 -1.15 1.42
C SER A 68 -0.62 0.32 1.11
N GLY A 69 -1.00 0.72 -0.11
CA GLY A 69 -0.84 2.07 -0.66
C GLY A 69 -0.53 2.05 -2.14
N PHE A 70 0.18 3.06 -2.60
CA PHE A 70 0.56 3.22 -4.00
C PHE A 70 2.05 2.96 -4.23
N ALA A 71 2.40 2.66 -5.50
CA ALA A 71 3.77 2.49 -5.95
C ALA A 71 3.90 3.04 -7.37
N GLY A 72 5.05 3.62 -7.70
CA GLY A 72 5.41 4.02 -9.06
C GLY A 72 5.99 2.83 -9.83
N SER A 73 5.59 2.63 -11.08
CA SER A 73 6.15 1.56 -11.91
C SER A 73 7.59 1.84 -12.33
N LEU A 74 8.40 0.77 -12.39
CA LEU A 74 9.74 0.75 -13.03
C LEU A 74 9.75 -0.05 -14.34
N ARG A 75 8.63 -0.65 -14.74
CA ARG A 75 8.57 -1.51 -15.94
C ARG A 75 7.39 -1.16 -16.84
N PRO A 76 7.57 -1.11 -18.15
CA PRO A 76 6.45 -0.87 -19.08
C PRO A 76 5.36 -1.95 -19.00
N SER A 77 5.72 -3.17 -18.57
CA SER A 77 4.78 -4.28 -18.35
C SER A 77 3.88 -4.11 -17.14
N VAL A 78 4.22 -3.22 -16.20
CA VAL A 78 3.46 -2.94 -14.98
C VAL A 78 2.82 -1.56 -15.12
N ARG A 79 1.49 -1.51 -15.19
CA ARG A 79 0.74 -0.32 -15.60
C ARG A 79 -0.03 0.33 -14.45
N PRO A 80 -0.32 1.62 -14.51
CA PRO A 80 -1.21 2.26 -13.55
C PRO A 80 -2.55 1.52 -13.43
N GLY A 81 -2.88 1.15 -12.20
CA GLY A 81 -4.05 0.33 -11.89
C GLY A 81 -3.80 -1.15 -11.71
N ASP A 82 -2.59 -1.64 -11.97
CA ASP A 82 -2.21 -3.00 -11.62
C ASP A 82 -2.07 -3.12 -10.09
N PHE A 83 -2.53 -4.24 -9.55
CA PHE A 83 -2.36 -4.60 -8.15
C PHE A 83 -1.13 -5.49 -8.02
N LEU A 84 -0.07 -4.94 -7.44
CA LEU A 84 1.23 -5.59 -7.29
C LEU A 84 1.39 -6.15 -5.89
N MET A 85 1.94 -7.37 -5.79
CA MET A 85 2.43 -7.93 -4.53
C MET A 85 3.94 -8.07 -4.56
N ALA A 86 4.61 -7.53 -3.53
CA ALA A 86 6.06 -7.55 -3.43
C ALA A 86 6.54 -8.84 -2.74
N ARG A 87 7.27 -9.67 -3.47
CA ARG A 87 7.83 -10.92 -2.95
C ARG A 87 8.96 -10.67 -1.96
N ASN A 88 9.88 -9.79 -2.27
CA ASN A 88 11.08 -9.50 -1.46
C ASN A 88 10.80 -8.82 -0.11
N LEU A 89 9.61 -8.23 0.07
CA LEU A 89 9.22 -7.50 1.28
C LEU A 89 8.06 -8.15 2.03
N SER A 90 7.56 -9.29 1.54
CA SER A 90 6.52 -10.10 2.18
C SER A 90 7.12 -11.32 2.86
N THR A 91 6.45 -11.85 3.89
CA THR A 91 6.76 -13.17 4.45
C THR A 91 6.30 -14.22 3.44
N VAL A 92 7.25 -14.79 2.68
CA VAL A 92 6.98 -15.56 1.44
C VAL A 92 6.09 -16.77 1.73
N GLU A 93 6.38 -17.56 2.74
CA GLU A 93 5.64 -18.77 3.11
C GLU A 93 4.17 -18.46 3.41
N PHE A 94 3.93 -17.27 3.96
CA PHE A 94 2.58 -16.78 4.27
C PHE A 94 1.90 -16.14 3.06
N ALA A 95 2.63 -15.39 2.25
CA ALA A 95 2.12 -14.58 1.15
C ALA A 95 1.86 -15.38 -0.13
N GLN A 96 2.58 -16.48 -0.35
CA GLN A 96 2.54 -17.26 -1.59
C GLN A 96 1.12 -17.70 -2.03
N PRO A 97 0.21 -18.16 -1.15
CA PRO A 97 -1.15 -18.53 -1.55
C PRO A 97 -1.98 -17.36 -2.10
N TYR A 98 -1.55 -16.12 -1.85
CA TYR A 98 -2.28 -14.91 -2.24
C TYR A 98 -1.72 -14.24 -3.49
N PHE A 99 -0.54 -14.66 -3.98
CA PHE A 99 0.09 -14.04 -5.15
C PHE A 99 -0.73 -14.20 -6.45
N ASN A 100 -1.54 -15.24 -6.57
CA ASN A 100 -2.46 -15.43 -7.69
C ASN A 100 -3.59 -14.37 -7.78
N HIS A 101 -3.72 -13.51 -6.77
CA HIS A 101 -4.69 -12.40 -6.75
C HIS A 101 -4.07 -11.06 -7.15
N ALA A 102 -2.78 -11.02 -7.41
CA ALA A 102 -2.09 -9.88 -7.98
C ALA A 102 -2.12 -9.88 -9.51
N ASP A 103 -2.07 -8.69 -10.10
CA ASP A 103 -1.86 -8.55 -11.55
C ASP A 103 -0.36 -8.65 -11.87
N ALA A 104 0.51 -8.34 -10.89
CA ALA A 104 1.96 -8.53 -10.96
C ALA A 104 2.53 -8.98 -9.60
N VAL A 105 3.52 -9.88 -9.64
CA VAL A 105 4.27 -10.32 -8.47
C VAL A 105 5.76 -10.21 -8.76
N GLY A 106 6.50 -9.51 -7.90
CA GLY A 106 7.94 -9.35 -8.08
C GLY A 106 8.58 -8.54 -6.97
N GLU A 107 9.70 -7.92 -7.26
CA GLU A 107 10.45 -7.14 -6.30
C GLU A 107 10.05 -5.66 -6.31
N LEU A 108 9.98 -5.07 -5.13
CA LEU A 108 9.72 -3.66 -4.90
C LEU A 108 10.96 -3.02 -4.30
N LEU A 109 11.37 -1.87 -4.84
CA LEU A 109 12.47 -1.07 -4.33
C LEU A 109 11.91 0.04 -3.44
N ASN A 110 12.46 0.20 -2.25
CA ASN A 110 12.13 1.32 -1.38
C ASN A 110 13.07 2.50 -1.67
N VAL A 111 12.48 3.66 -1.93
CA VAL A 111 13.21 4.91 -2.17
C VAL A 111 12.88 5.96 -1.10
N PRO A 112 13.80 6.89 -0.77
CA PRO A 112 13.56 7.86 0.30
C PRO A 112 12.60 8.98 -0.10
N GLU A 113 12.41 9.23 -1.39
CA GLU A 113 11.60 10.31 -1.93
C GLU A 113 10.91 9.92 -3.24
N VAL A 114 9.98 10.77 -3.68
CA VAL A 114 9.27 10.56 -4.96
C VAL A 114 10.25 10.70 -6.12
N ALA A 115 10.39 9.63 -6.90
CA ALA A 115 11.29 9.59 -8.05
C ALA A 115 10.67 10.30 -9.28
N SER A 116 11.48 11.10 -9.97
CA SER A 116 11.16 11.63 -11.30
C SER A 116 11.12 10.52 -12.36
N ALA A 117 10.56 10.80 -13.53
CA ALA A 117 10.60 9.85 -14.65
C ALA A 117 12.03 9.47 -15.04
N ALA A 118 12.98 10.42 -15.02
CA ALA A 118 14.39 10.17 -15.28
C ALA A 118 15.01 9.22 -14.23
N ALA A 119 14.78 9.50 -12.93
CA ALA A 119 15.25 8.62 -11.84
C ALA A 119 14.63 7.21 -11.93
N LYS A 120 13.33 7.09 -12.27
CA LYS A 120 12.71 5.78 -12.50
C LYS A 120 13.35 5.03 -13.68
N ALA A 121 13.68 5.73 -14.77
CA ALA A 121 14.36 5.12 -15.91
C ALA A 121 15.74 4.57 -15.53
N GLU A 122 16.54 5.32 -14.77
CA GLU A 122 17.83 4.86 -14.24
C GLU A 122 17.69 3.64 -13.32
N LEU A 123 16.71 3.67 -12.38
CA LEU A 123 16.43 2.55 -11.49
C LEU A 123 15.93 1.32 -12.27
N ALA A 124 15.21 1.52 -13.36
CA ALA A 124 14.73 0.44 -14.21
C ALA A 124 15.86 -0.35 -14.88
N VAL A 125 16.98 0.29 -15.19
CA VAL A 125 18.15 -0.37 -15.81
C VAL A 125 18.98 -1.14 -14.77
N SER A 126 19.00 -0.67 -13.52
CA SER A 126 19.91 -1.18 -12.48
C SER A 126 19.45 -2.45 -11.75
N GLY A 127 18.25 -2.99 -12.02
CA GLY A 127 17.77 -4.14 -11.26
C GLY A 127 16.52 -4.82 -11.83
N SER A 128 16.03 -5.85 -11.13
CA SER A 128 14.83 -6.62 -11.45
C SER A 128 13.52 -6.05 -10.86
N PHE A 129 13.61 -4.91 -10.18
CA PHE A 129 12.46 -4.31 -9.50
C PHE A 129 11.33 -3.94 -10.47
N LEU A 130 10.10 -4.24 -10.05
CA LEU A 130 8.89 -3.92 -10.83
C LEU A 130 8.36 -2.52 -10.53
N ALA A 131 8.54 -2.05 -9.29
CA ALA A 131 8.00 -0.77 -8.84
C ALA A 131 8.80 -0.23 -7.65
N ILE A 132 8.51 1.03 -7.28
CA ILE A 132 9.11 1.74 -6.14
C ILE A 132 8.05 2.26 -5.19
N ASP A 133 8.37 2.30 -3.89
CA ASP A 133 7.61 3.03 -2.88
C ASP A 133 8.53 3.61 -1.79
N MET A 134 7.92 4.17 -0.74
CA MET A 134 8.69 4.88 0.30
C MET A 134 8.54 4.24 1.70
N GLU A 135 7.67 3.26 1.89
CA GLU A 135 7.31 2.73 3.22
C GLU A 135 7.53 1.22 3.40
N SER A 136 7.38 0.44 2.32
CA SER A 136 7.27 -1.03 2.42
C SER A 136 8.45 -1.69 3.11
N ALA A 137 9.69 -1.31 2.80
CA ALA A 137 10.87 -1.93 3.42
C ALA A 137 10.94 -1.61 4.92
N GLY A 138 10.58 -0.38 5.31
CA GLY A 138 10.53 0.01 6.72
C GLY A 138 9.46 -0.75 7.49
N VAL A 139 8.24 -0.86 6.94
CA VAL A 139 7.14 -1.64 7.54
C VAL A 139 7.53 -3.12 7.65
N SER A 140 8.11 -3.69 6.57
CA SER A 140 8.57 -5.09 6.56
C SER A 140 9.60 -5.37 7.65
N ARG A 141 10.58 -4.48 7.82
CA ARG A 141 11.61 -4.60 8.86
C ARG A 141 11.02 -4.55 10.27
N ILE A 142 10.07 -3.64 10.52
CA ILE A 142 9.40 -3.54 11.83
C ILE A 142 8.60 -4.82 12.11
N CYS A 143 7.85 -5.33 11.13
CA CYS A 143 7.08 -6.57 11.27
C CYS A 143 8.01 -7.77 11.53
N ALA A 144 9.11 -7.89 10.80
CA ALA A 144 10.11 -8.95 11.00
C ALA A 144 10.72 -8.90 12.41
N GLY A 145 11.04 -7.70 12.91
CA GLY A 145 11.58 -7.51 14.26
C GLY A 145 10.61 -7.92 15.38
N GLN A 146 9.31 -7.95 15.10
CA GLN A 146 8.26 -8.38 16.04
C GLN A 146 7.69 -9.77 15.72
N GLY A 147 8.24 -10.48 14.74
CA GLY A 147 7.78 -11.81 14.35
C GLY A 147 6.37 -11.85 13.76
N VAL A 148 5.88 -10.72 13.20
CA VAL A 148 4.53 -10.63 12.63
C VAL A 148 4.60 -10.83 11.13
N PRO A 149 3.85 -11.80 10.55
CA PRO A 149 3.79 -11.98 9.11
C PRO A 149 3.30 -10.73 8.39
N ILE A 150 3.91 -10.45 7.23
CA ILE A 150 3.55 -9.29 6.39
C ILE A 150 3.28 -9.71 4.95
N LEU A 151 2.29 -9.07 4.32
CA LEU A 151 2.01 -9.07 2.90
C LEU A 151 2.08 -7.63 2.39
N VAL A 152 2.98 -7.36 1.46
CA VAL A 152 3.09 -6.04 0.82
C VAL A 152 2.28 -6.06 -0.47
N ALA A 153 1.25 -5.20 -0.53
CA ALA A 153 0.30 -5.11 -1.63
C ALA A 153 0.09 -3.65 -2.05
N ARG A 154 0.48 -3.31 -3.26
CA ARG A 154 0.46 -1.94 -3.79
C ARG A 154 -0.43 -1.82 -5.02
N MET A 155 -1.04 -0.66 -5.21
CA MET A 155 -1.67 -0.27 -6.46
C MET A 155 -0.72 0.63 -7.22
N VAL A 156 -0.42 0.30 -8.46
CA VAL A 156 0.45 1.14 -9.29
C VAL A 156 -0.28 2.44 -9.63
N SER A 157 0.34 3.58 -9.31
CA SER A 157 -0.23 4.91 -9.50
C SER A 157 0.18 5.57 -10.81
N ASP A 158 1.42 5.33 -11.25
CA ASP A 158 2.07 6.01 -12.37
C ASP A 158 3.01 5.07 -13.13
N ALA A 159 3.12 5.28 -14.42
CA ALA A 159 4.01 4.53 -15.30
C ALA A 159 5.48 4.96 -15.14
N VAL A 160 6.41 4.16 -15.68
CA VAL A 160 7.86 4.42 -15.58
C VAL A 160 8.24 5.76 -16.20
N ASP A 161 7.59 6.16 -17.28
CA ASP A 161 7.81 7.41 -18.03
C ASP A 161 6.94 8.57 -17.56
N GLN A 162 6.11 8.37 -16.53
CA GLN A 162 5.16 9.37 -16.04
C GLN A 162 5.67 10.06 -14.78
N GLU A 163 5.63 11.39 -14.78
CA GLU A 163 5.88 12.19 -13.59
C GLU A 163 4.61 12.41 -12.76
N ILE A 164 4.79 12.51 -11.45
CA ILE A 164 3.76 13.04 -10.56
C ILE A 164 3.76 14.57 -10.71
N PRO A 165 2.59 15.22 -10.94
CA PRO A 165 2.53 16.67 -11.12
C PRO A 165 3.19 17.41 -9.96
N GLY A 166 4.04 18.38 -10.28
CA GLY A 166 4.85 19.12 -9.31
C GLY A 166 4.02 19.80 -8.21
N LEU A 167 2.82 20.29 -8.54
CA LEU A 167 1.89 20.89 -7.58
C LEU A 167 1.45 19.90 -6.49
N ILE A 168 1.29 18.61 -6.82
CA ILE A 168 0.98 17.53 -5.83
C ILE A 168 2.15 17.34 -4.86
N LEU A 169 3.37 17.62 -5.32
CA LEU A 169 4.60 17.55 -4.53
C LEU A 169 4.92 18.85 -3.79
N GLY A 170 3.99 19.83 -3.79
CA GLY A 170 4.18 21.12 -3.13
C GLY A 170 5.05 22.12 -3.90
N ARG A 171 5.32 21.87 -5.18
CA ARG A 171 6.04 22.81 -6.06
C ARG A 171 5.10 23.89 -6.56
N THR A 172 5.65 25.08 -6.89
CA THR A 172 4.86 26.17 -7.47
C THR A 172 4.42 25.87 -8.90
N LEU A 173 3.22 26.32 -9.23
CA LEU A 173 2.68 26.26 -10.59
C LEU A 173 3.56 27.10 -11.54
N ARG A 174 4.02 26.50 -12.64
CA ARG A 174 4.82 27.19 -13.66
C ARG A 174 4.00 27.56 -14.89
N HIS A 175 3.06 26.68 -15.28
CA HIS A 175 2.22 26.88 -16.45
C HIS A 175 0.75 26.48 -16.15
N PRO A 176 -0.26 27.21 -16.72
CA PRO A 176 -1.66 26.86 -16.54
C PRO A 176 -2.05 25.44 -16.99
N SER A 177 -1.33 24.88 -17.98
CA SER A 177 -1.53 23.49 -18.45
C SER A 177 -1.28 22.45 -17.37
N GLU A 178 -0.44 22.74 -16.38
CA GLU A 178 -0.18 21.83 -15.25
C GLU A 178 -1.44 21.57 -14.42
N LEU A 179 -2.40 22.50 -14.40
CA LEU A 179 -3.70 22.30 -13.73
C LEU A 179 -4.49 21.15 -14.34
N VAL A 180 -4.41 20.97 -15.66
CA VAL A 180 -5.06 19.86 -16.36
C VAL A 180 -4.41 18.53 -15.96
N ASP A 181 -3.09 18.50 -15.87
CA ASP A 181 -2.36 17.30 -15.46
C ASP A 181 -2.63 16.95 -13.99
N VAL A 182 -2.70 17.95 -13.12
CA VAL A 182 -3.13 17.78 -11.73
C VAL A 182 -4.56 17.22 -11.68
N ALA A 183 -5.49 17.79 -12.43
CA ALA A 183 -6.88 17.32 -12.45
C ALA A 183 -6.97 15.85 -12.93
N ARG A 184 -6.28 15.51 -14.01
CA ARG A 184 -6.19 14.13 -14.53
C ARG A 184 -5.60 13.17 -13.50
N PHE A 185 -4.51 13.58 -12.85
CA PHE A 185 -3.86 12.80 -11.79
C PHE A 185 -4.83 12.56 -10.62
N VAL A 186 -5.49 13.61 -10.12
CA VAL A 186 -6.45 13.49 -9.00
C VAL A 186 -7.62 12.57 -9.37
N VAL A 187 -8.23 12.73 -10.53
CA VAL A 187 -9.33 11.86 -10.99
C VAL A 187 -8.88 10.40 -11.06
N ARG A 188 -7.69 10.16 -11.63
CA ARG A 188 -7.09 8.82 -11.66
C ARG A 188 -6.90 8.26 -10.25
N MET A 189 -6.29 9.03 -9.34
CA MET A 189 -6.06 8.60 -7.95
C MET A 189 -7.36 8.30 -7.22
N LEU A 190 -8.44 9.05 -7.45
CA LEU A 190 -9.75 8.75 -6.89
C LEU A 190 -10.29 7.39 -7.33
N SER A 191 -10.09 7.04 -8.61
CA SER A 191 -10.44 5.71 -9.15
C SER A 191 -9.56 4.61 -8.55
N LEU A 192 -8.25 4.81 -8.53
CA LEU A 192 -7.28 3.83 -8.05
C LEU A 192 -7.48 3.52 -6.56
N ARG A 193 -7.79 4.51 -5.71
CA ARG A 193 -8.10 4.29 -4.29
C ARG A 193 -9.32 3.36 -4.11
N ARG A 194 -10.35 3.51 -4.93
CA ARG A 194 -11.53 2.63 -4.89
C ARG A 194 -11.18 1.21 -5.33
N ARG A 195 -10.36 1.07 -6.39
CA ARG A 195 -9.87 -0.23 -6.87
C ARG A 195 -9.00 -0.91 -5.81
N LEU A 196 -8.06 -0.18 -5.19
CA LEU A 196 -7.24 -0.68 -4.09
C LEU A 196 -8.11 -1.22 -2.95
N ALA A 197 -9.10 -0.45 -2.50
CA ALA A 197 -10.04 -0.87 -1.47
C ALA A 197 -10.82 -2.15 -1.83
N GLN A 198 -11.17 -2.34 -3.11
CA GLN A 198 -11.82 -3.55 -3.60
C GLN A 198 -10.87 -4.75 -3.59
N ARG A 199 -9.63 -4.57 -4.06
CA ARG A 199 -8.61 -5.62 -4.07
C ARG A 199 -8.27 -6.08 -2.65
N LEU A 200 -8.05 -5.15 -1.72
CA LEU A 200 -7.82 -5.45 -0.31
C LEU A 200 -9.00 -6.17 0.34
N SER A 201 -10.23 -5.76 0.03
CA SER A 201 -11.43 -6.44 0.54
C SER A 201 -11.53 -7.89 0.05
N LYS A 202 -11.20 -8.15 -1.22
CA LYS A 202 -11.13 -9.51 -1.76
C LYS A 202 -10.04 -10.34 -1.09
N LEU A 203 -8.86 -9.76 -0.91
CA LEU A 203 -7.71 -10.40 -0.25
C LEU A 203 -8.06 -10.81 1.19
N ILE A 204 -8.68 -9.92 1.97
CA ILE A 204 -9.12 -10.22 3.34
C ILE A 204 -10.19 -11.29 3.37
N ARG A 205 -11.11 -11.32 2.41
CA ARG A 205 -12.13 -12.38 2.30
C ARG A 205 -11.48 -13.75 2.12
N GLN A 206 -10.46 -13.86 1.27
CA GLN A 206 -9.75 -15.13 1.05
C GLN A 206 -8.95 -15.55 2.26
N PHE A 207 -8.29 -14.59 2.92
CA PHE A 207 -7.63 -14.86 4.18
C PHE A 207 -8.60 -15.42 5.22
N ALA A 208 -9.83 -14.91 5.29
CA ALA A 208 -10.88 -15.42 6.15
C ALA A 208 -11.27 -16.88 5.84
N GLY A 209 -11.33 -17.24 4.56
CA GLY A 209 -11.60 -18.60 4.12
C GLY A 209 -10.50 -19.59 4.45
N ASN A 210 -9.23 -19.17 4.29
CA ASN A 210 -8.08 -20.04 4.55
C ASN A 210 -7.73 -20.15 6.06
N HIS A 211 -8.16 -19.20 6.87
CA HIS A 211 -7.89 -19.14 8.31
C HIS A 211 -9.18 -18.80 9.07
N PRO A 212 -10.16 -19.72 9.14
CA PRO A 212 -11.40 -19.46 9.86
C PRO A 212 -11.12 -19.15 11.33
N GLN A 213 -11.84 -18.17 11.88
CA GLN A 213 -11.80 -17.89 13.31
C GLN A 213 -12.41 -19.08 14.06
N PRO A 214 -11.84 -19.50 15.20
CA PRO A 214 -12.56 -20.42 16.09
C PRO A 214 -13.91 -19.78 16.43
N ARG A 215 -14.97 -20.55 16.28
CA ARG A 215 -16.31 -20.13 16.72
C ARG A 215 -16.25 -20.06 18.25
N GLY A 216 -16.29 -18.84 18.81
CA GLY A 216 -16.43 -18.61 20.25
C GLY A 216 -17.80 -19.03 20.72
#